data_4c6d12a0019aa7c1411a70ff34ba4cf7
#
_entry.id   4c6d12a0019aa7c1411a70ff34ba4cf7
#
_cell.length_a   1.000
_cell.length_b   1.000
_cell.length_c   1.000
_cell.angle_alpha   90.00
_cell.angle_beta   90.00
_cell.angle_gamma   90.00
#
_symmetry.space_group_name_H-M   'P 1'
#
loop_
_entity.id
_entity.type
_entity.pdbx_description
1 polymer ?
#
loop_
_entity_poly.entity_id
_entity_poly.type
_entity_poly.pdbx_seq_one_letter_code
_entity_poly.pdbx_strand_id
1 'polypeptide(L)'
;MADFYGKETSKYLRNLRQNAPDPFKGFLEFDKEVFKDGAIPSKTKELMAITAAHVTQCPWCIEAHVTRAKEKGCTDQEIAEAVFVAAAMRAGAGS
;
A
#
# COMPACT_ATOMS: atom_id res chain seq x y z
N MET A 1 -12.92 -2.39 7.66
CA MET A 1 -11.51 -2.78 7.46
C MET A 1 -10.53 -1.90 8.24
N ALA A 2 -10.88 -0.64 8.47
CA ALA A 2 -10.00 0.25 9.23
C ALA A 2 -9.58 -0.30 10.59
N ASP A 3 -10.40 -1.16 11.17
CA ASP A 3 -10.15 -1.73 12.48
C ASP A 3 -9.57 -3.13 12.44
N PHE A 4 -9.17 -3.62 11.26
CA PHE A 4 -8.64 -4.98 11.14
C PHE A 4 -7.44 -5.19 12.07
N TYR A 5 -6.53 -4.22 12.11
CA TYR A 5 -5.39 -4.22 13.03
C TYR A 5 -5.59 -3.31 14.22
N GLY A 6 -6.64 -2.47 14.17
CA GLY A 6 -7.09 -1.67 15.27
C GLY A 6 -6.08 -0.66 15.80
N LYS A 7 -6.36 -0.25 17.03
CA LYS A 7 -5.55 0.75 17.73
C LYS A 7 -4.15 0.25 18.07
N GLU A 8 -4.00 -1.06 18.21
CA GLU A 8 -2.71 -1.65 18.58
C GLU A 8 -1.67 -1.49 17.49
N THR A 9 -2.09 -1.61 16.22
CA THR A 9 -1.17 -1.41 15.10
C THR A 9 -0.69 0.03 15.05
N SER A 10 -1.59 1.00 15.23
CA SER A 10 -1.23 2.42 15.26
C SER A 10 -0.26 2.71 16.40
N LYS A 11 -0.50 2.11 17.54
CA LYS A 11 0.37 2.25 18.72
C LYS A 11 1.75 1.69 18.45
N TYR A 12 1.81 0.53 17.80
CA TYR A 12 3.05 -0.12 17.45
C TYR A 12 3.87 0.74 16.48
N LEU A 13 3.22 1.30 15.47
CA LEU A 13 3.89 2.19 14.51
C LEU A 13 4.42 3.46 15.19
N ARG A 14 3.65 4.03 16.11
CA ARG A 14 4.13 5.18 16.89
C ARG A 14 5.35 4.82 17.72
N ASN A 15 5.35 3.64 18.32
CA ASN A 15 6.49 3.14 19.08
C ASN A 15 7.75 3.04 18.21
N LEU A 16 7.62 2.49 17.02
CA LEU A 16 8.74 2.38 16.08
C LEU A 16 9.30 3.75 15.73
N ARG A 17 8.41 4.70 15.44
CA ARG A 17 8.81 6.07 15.10
C ARG A 17 9.53 6.75 16.27
N GLN A 18 9.03 6.56 17.49
CA GLN A 18 9.61 7.17 18.67
C GLN A 18 10.96 6.58 19.02
N ASN A 19 11.14 5.29 18.79
CA ASN A 19 12.36 4.58 19.21
C ASN A 19 13.42 4.50 18.10
N ALA A 20 13.04 4.69 16.86
CA ALA A 20 13.98 4.73 15.73
C ALA A 20 13.55 5.82 14.74
N PRO A 21 13.65 7.10 15.17
CA PRO A 21 13.12 8.20 14.35
C PRO A 21 13.84 8.37 13.02
N ASP A 22 15.15 8.19 12.99
CA ASP A 22 15.91 8.42 11.76
C ASP A 22 15.64 7.37 10.68
N PRO A 23 15.69 6.06 10.97
CA PRO A 23 15.29 5.06 10.00
C PRO A 23 13.83 5.22 9.56
N PHE A 24 12.94 5.55 10.48
CA PHE A 24 11.52 5.71 10.16
C PHE A 24 11.32 6.90 9.22
N LYS A 25 11.99 8.02 9.52
CA LYS A 25 11.95 9.23 8.67
C LYS A 25 12.51 8.92 7.27
N GLY A 26 13.63 8.21 7.22
CA GLY A 26 14.24 7.82 5.95
C GLY A 26 13.31 6.97 5.11
N PHE A 27 12.59 6.04 5.73
CA PHE A 27 11.60 5.23 5.04
C PHE A 27 10.46 6.09 4.49
N LEU A 28 9.93 7.02 5.30
CA LEU A 28 8.85 7.88 4.86
C LEU A 28 9.28 8.78 3.70
N GLU A 29 10.49 9.30 3.71
CA GLU A 29 11.02 10.11 2.64
C GLU A 29 11.19 9.29 1.35
N PHE A 30 11.70 8.07 1.47
CA PHE A 30 11.81 7.15 0.36
C PHE A 30 10.43 6.85 -0.24
N ASP A 31 9.47 6.49 0.59
CA ASP A 31 8.11 6.18 0.16
C ASP A 31 7.47 7.37 -0.57
N LYS A 32 7.64 8.56 -0.02
CA LYS A 32 7.10 9.79 -0.62
C LYS A 32 7.69 10.01 -2.02
N GLU A 33 8.98 9.83 -2.18
CA GLU A 33 9.65 10.02 -3.47
C GLU A 33 9.21 8.96 -4.48
N VAL A 34 9.04 7.70 -4.02
CA VAL A 34 8.60 6.62 -4.89
C VAL A 34 7.20 6.89 -5.45
N PHE A 35 6.29 7.38 -4.61
CA PHE A 35 4.87 7.50 -4.98
C PHE A 35 4.48 8.85 -5.57
N LYS A 36 5.41 9.79 -5.73
CA LYS A 36 5.08 11.05 -6.39
C LYS A 36 4.89 10.84 -7.89
N ASP A 37 4.24 11.81 -8.55
CA ASP A 37 4.10 11.77 -10.00
C ASP A 37 5.47 11.79 -10.67
N GLY A 38 5.63 10.92 -11.65
CA GLY A 38 6.82 10.84 -12.46
C GLY A 38 6.42 10.40 -13.87
N ALA A 39 7.23 9.56 -14.50
CA ALA A 39 6.85 8.95 -15.77
C ALA A 39 5.57 8.13 -15.60
N ILE A 40 5.39 7.56 -14.40
CA ILE A 40 4.17 6.88 -14.02
C ILE A 40 3.43 7.78 -13.04
N PRO A 41 2.15 8.10 -13.29
CA PRO A 41 1.37 8.92 -12.36
C PRO A 41 1.24 8.29 -10.98
N SER A 42 1.20 9.12 -9.95
CA SER A 42 1.02 8.67 -8.57
C SER A 42 -0.20 7.76 -8.40
N LYS A 43 -1.31 8.11 -9.03
CA LYS A 43 -2.53 7.31 -9.02
C LYS A 43 -2.27 5.88 -9.49
N THR A 44 -1.55 5.72 -10.58
CA THR A 44 -1.19 4.41 -11.12
C THR A 44 -0.26 3.66 -10.18
N LYS A 45 0.69 4.38 -9.55
CA LYS A 45 1.59 3.77 -8.58
C LYS A 45 0.84 3.20 -7.38
N GLU A 46 -0.24 3.86 -6.95
CA GLU A 46 -1.05 3.32 -5.85
C GLU A 46 -1.75 2.02 -6.27
N LEU A 47 -2.23 1.94 -7.50
CA LEU A 47 -2.82 0.69 -8.01
C LEU A 47 -1.77 -0.42 -8.09
N MET A 48 -0.55 -0.09 -8.51
CA MET A 48 0.57 -1.03 -8.52
C MET A 48 0.86 -1.55 -7.12
N ALA A 49 0.85 -0.66 -6.13
CA ALA A 49 1.09 -1.03 -4.74
C ALA A 49 -0.01 -1.95 -4.20
N ILE A 50 -1.27 -1.71 -4.56
CA ILE A 50 -2.38 -2.58 -4.18
C ILE A 50 -2.17 -3.98 -4.75
N THR A 51 -1.80 -4.08 -6.02
CA THR A 51 -1.50 -5.36 -6.66
C THR A 51 -0.36 -6.08 -5.91
N ALA A 52 0.74 -5.38 -5.67
CA ALA A 52 1.89 -5.95 -4.97
C ALA A 52 1.54 -6.39 -3.56
N ALA A 53 0.76 -5.58 -2.84
CA ALA A 53 0.36 -5.87 -1.47
C ALA A 53 -0.49 -7.15 -1.37
N HIS A 54 -1.35 -7.38 -2.36
CA HIS A 54 -2.13 -8.61 -2.41
C HIS A 54 -1.27 -9.84 -2.72
N VAL A 55 -0.26 -9.67 -3.59
CA VAL A 55 0.68 -10.76 -3.88
C VAL A 55 1.49 -11.12 -2.64
N THR A 56 1.98 -10.12 -1.91
CA THR A 56 2.77 -10.34 -0.68
C THR A 56 1.92 -10.69 0.52
N GLN A 57 0.59 -10.56 0.40
CA GLN A 57 -0.35 -10.82 1.49
C GLN A 57 -0.06 -9.95 2.71
N CYS A 58 0.08 -8.66 2.48
CA CYS A 58 0.30 -7.68 3.53
C CYS A 58 -0.97 -6.87 3.78
N PRO A 59 -1.83 -7.27 4.74
CA PRO A 59 -3.11 -6.57 4.96
C PRO A 59 -2.93 -5.10 5.32
N TRP A 60 -1.88 -4.78 6.08
CA TRP A 60 -1.57 -3.40 6.42
C TRP A 60 -1.30 -2.57 5.16
N CYS A 61 -0.51 -3.11 4.24
CA CYS A 61 -0.19 -2.43 2.99
C CYS A 61 -1.43 -2.27 2.12
N ILE A 62 -2.30 -3.29 2.09
CA ILE A 62 -3.56 -3.23 1.33
C ILE A 62 -4.41 -2.07 1.83
N GLU A 63 -4.64 -1.99 3.14
CA GLU A 63 -5.48 -0.94 3.71
C GLU A 63 -4.90 0.45 3.43
N ALA A 64 -3.61 0.62 3.67
CA ALA A 64 -2.95 1.91 3.48
C ALA A 64 -3.03 2.38 2.02
N HIS A 65 -2.74 1.50 1.08
CA HIS A 65 -2.70 1.89 -0.33
C HIS A 65 -4.08 1.99 -0.97
N VAL A 66 -5.07 1.24 -0.50
CA VAL A 66 -6.46 1.43 -0.94
C VAL A 66 -6.94 2.82 -0.52
N THR A 67 -6.66 3.22 0.71
CA THR A 67 -7.02 4.56 1.19
C THR A 67 -6.36 5.64 0.34
N ARG A 68 -5.07 5.51 0.10
CA ARG A 68 -4.30 6.49 -0.70
C ARG A 68 -4.78 6.52 -2.15
N ALA A 69 -5.11 5.36 -2.72
CA ALA A 69 -5.62 5.28 -4.09
C ALA A 69 -6.94 6.06 -4.22
N LYS A 70 -7.84 5.88 -3.27
CA LYS A 70 -9.12 6.60 -3.28
C LYS A 70 -8.91 8.10 -3.14
N GLU A 71 -8.00 8.54 -2.31
CA GLU A 71 -7.65 9.95 -2.16
C GLU A 71 -7.13 10.54 -3.47
N LYS A 72 -6.49 9.73 -4.31
CA LYS A 72 -5.95 10.17 -5.60
C LYS A 72 -6.92 9.96 -6.75
N GLY A 73 -8.17 9.61 -6.45
CA GLY A 73 -9.23 9.51 -7.45
C GLY A 73 -9.38 8.15 -8.12
N CYS A 74 -8.76 7.11 -7.58
CA CYS A 74 -9.03 5.76 -8.09
C CYS A 74 -10.44 5.34 -7.75
N THR A 75 -11.12 4.74 -8.72
CA THR A 75 -12.46 4.22 -8.52
C THR A 75 -12.41 2.84 -7.90
N ASP A 76 -13.53 2.42 -7.32
CA ASP A 76 -13.65 1.06 -6.78
C ASP A 76 -13.44 0.02 -7.87
N GLN A 77 -13.87 0.30 -9.10
CA GLN A 77 -13.65 -0.58 -10.23
C GLN A 77 -12.16 -0.73 -10.56
N GLU A 78 -11.42 0.38 -10.58
CA GLU A 78 -9.98 0.35 -10.83
C GLU A 78 -9.26 -0.45 -9.76
N ILE A 79 -9.63 -0.26 -8.51
CA ILE A 79 -9.04 -0.98 -7.38
C ILE A 79 -9.33 -2.48 -7.49
N ALA A 80 -10.57 -2.84 -7.81
CA ALA A 80 -10.95 -4.24 -7.97
C ALA A 80 -10.15 -4.92 -9.09
N GLU A 81 -9.96 -4.23 -10.21
CA GLU A 81 -9.17 -4.76 -11.31
C GLU A 81 -7.71 -4.97 -10.91
N ALA A 82 -7.13 -4.05 -10.14
CA ALA A 82 -5.76 -4.20 -9.62
C ALA A 82 -5.63 -5.45 -8.73
N VAL A 83 -6.65 -5.72 -7.91
CA VAL A 83 -6.69 -6.91 -7.06
C VAL A 83 -6.70 -8.19 -7.92
N PHE A 84 -7.49 -8.20 -8.98
CA PHE A 84 -7.55 -9.37 -9.85
C PHE A 84 -6.27 -9.59 -10.65
N VAL A 85 -5.51 -8.55 -10.94
CA VAL A 85 -4.16 -8.72 -11.50
C VAL A 85 -3.29 -9.54 -10.54
N ALA A 86 -3.36 -9.24 -9.24
CA ALA A 86 -2.62 -10.01 -8.24
C ALA A 86 -3.07 -11.47 -8.23
N ALA A 87 -4.37 -11.72 -8.31
CA ALA A 87 -4.91 -13.07 -8.33
C ALA A 87 -4.41 -13.84 -9.55
N ALA A 88 -4.39 -13.19 -10.72
CA ALA A 88 -3.89 -13.81 -11.94
C ALA A 88 -2.40 -14.16 -11.84
N MET A 89 -1.61 -13.28 -11.25
CA MET A 89 -0.18 -13.52 -11.05
C MET A 89 0.06 -14.69 -10.12
N ARG A 90 -0.71 -14.77 -9.03
CA ARG A 90 -0.58 -15.88 -8.08
C ARG A 90 -0.99 -17.21 -8.71
N ALA A 91 -2.07 -17.22 -9.46
CA ALA A 91 -2.50 -18.42 -10.17
C ALA A 91 -1.47 -18.88 -11.19
N GLY A 92 -0.90 -17.94 -11.95
CA GLY A 92 0.16 -18.24 -12.91
C GLY A 92 1.40 -18.81 -12.25
N ALA A 93 1.82 -18.23 -11.13
CA ALA A 93 2.99 -18.71 -10.38
C ALA A 93 2.74 -20.10 -9.80
N GLY A 94 1.49 -20.44 -9.46
CA GLY A 94 1.15 -21.76 -8.94
C GLY A 94 1.03 -22.83 -10.00
N SER A 95 1.08 -22.46 -11.27
CA SER A 95 1.00 -23.40 -12.38
C SER A 95 2.37 -24.01 -12.65
#